data_f9fb93d620ca3af1a7e80655e3978d8c
#
_entry.id   f9fb93d620ca3af1a7e80655e3978d8c
#
_cell.length_a   1.000
_cell.length_b   1.000
_cell.length_c   1.000
_cell.angle_alpha   90.00
_cell.angle_beta   90.00
_cell.angle_gamma   90.00
#
_symmetry.space_group_name_H-M   'P 1'
#
loop_
_entity.id
_entity.type
_entity.pdbx_description
1 polymer ?
#
loop_
_entity_poly.entity_id
_entity_poly.type
_entity_poly.pdbx_seq_one_letter_code
_entity_poly.pdbx_strand_id
1 'polypeptide(L)'
;MVKRLISVFICILLILLPLASCSSDGAGKQLITPIDTAPEYLDPQIVSEIGARNIIANCFEGLVGLDENGNIVPAAAENYDVSSDKLTYTFHLRTDAKWRVTADAGKTIGENYKDTFDYAITADDFVFGLRRALQPETKSPYAHALFCIENAEKVYSGELTSDRLAVSAIDDHTLMITLERPDPDFLYTLMSPACMPCDEVFFEKTAGRYGLSTQYLIYNGPFYISTVTDNAVIAKKNEDYHSAPSVKPASIYFTINSEQETRAKKVKDGTYEASLLTASQADELSRNKGITVLPFLSGELSLIFNCRDEILTNIDIRRAISLSFDKKPLFELTGLSAASGVIPGGLRFGDESYRKKAASFDLSADEKAAGKHLKTGLETLEADDVELTILCAVEYENAVRAVMQNWQSLFGVSFNISVEAVESTELSTRIKNGEYQLALCNLRYPDSSAFSAVYRYTSFSRDNIVGLDQRQYDNIVKKIKASQTERESIEAIQEAEAYLISCAVVVPVCETDVYIGLAKGVQGIIFSPAGDTMYFRYAVKK
;
A
#
# COMPACT_ATOMS: atom_id res chain seq x y z
N MET A 1 38.89 4.82 54.77
CA MET A 1 39.19 4.87 53.33
C MET A 1 39.03 3.52 52.63
N VAL A 2 39.48 2.41 53.19
CA VAL A 2 39.44 1.09 52.53
C VAL A 2 38.01 0.58 52.29
N LYS A 3 37.04 0.82 53.18
CA LYS A 3 35.65 0.40 53.00
C LYS A 3 34.86 1.09 51.89
N ARG A 4 35.26 2.35 51.52
CA ARG A 4 34.64 3.06 50.38
C ARG A 4 35.21 2.61 49.03
N LEU A 5 36.47 2.18 48.97
CA LEU A 5 37.08 1.63 47.77
C LEU A 5 36.54 0.27 47.40
N ILE A 6 36.22 -0.59 48.37
CA ILE A 6 35.62 -1.89 48.15
C ILE A 6 34.17 -1.77 47.63
N SER A 7 33.40 -0.81 48.11
CA SER A 7 32.04 -0.55 47.66
C SER A 7 31.96 -0.04 46.21
N VAL A 8 32.94 0.79 45.80
CA VAL A 8 33.05 1.29 44.41
C VAL A 8 33.52 0.19 43.45
N PHE A 9 34.40 -0.73 43.91
CA PHE A 9 34.86 -1.86 43.11
C PHE A 9 33.75 -2.93 42.89
N ILE A 10 32.88 -3.15 43.86
CA ILE A 10 31.73 -4.05 43.76
C ILE A 10 30.65 -3.46 42.85
N CYS A 11 30.42 -2.12 42.89
CA CYS A 11 29.51 -1.46 41.97
C CYS A 11 30.00 -1.44 40.51
N ILE A 12 31.34 -1.35 40.30
CA ILE A 12 31.93 -1.41 38.94
C ILE A 12 31.92 -2.87 38.42
N LEU A 13 32.05 -3.86 39.29
CA LEU A 13 31.97 -5.30 38.90
C LEU A 13 30.54 -5.73 38.55
N LEU A 14 29.50 -5.05 39.07
CA LEU A 14 28.10 -5.31 38.77
C LEU A 14 27.60 -4.62 37.47
N ILE A 15 28.37 -3.69 36.91
CA ILE A 15 28.10 -3.00 35.64
C ILE A 15 28.78 -3.72 34.44
N LEU A 16 29.70 -4.67 34.72
CA LEU A 16 30.46 -5.41 33.69
C LEU A 16 29.98 -6.85 33.41
N LEU A 17 28.78 -7.19 33.83
CA LEU A 17 28.09 -8.41 33.42
C LEU A 17 26.68 -8.03 32.93
N PRO A 18 26.35 -8.07 31.64
CA PRO A 18 26.62 -9.20 30.76
C PRO A 18 27.03 -8.79 29.32
N LEU A 19 28.28 -8.95 28.98
CA LEU A 19 28.69 -8.95 27.55
C LEU A 19 29.35 -10.27 27.16
N ALA A 20 29.03 -11.34 27.88
CA ALA A 20 29.29 -12.69 27.42
C ALA A 20 27.95 -13.30 26.97
N SER A 21 27.34 -12.73 25.92
CA SER A 21 26.39 -13.48 25.11
C SER A 21 27.19 -14.55 24.38
N CYS A 22 27.15 -15.76 24.89
CA CYS A 22 27.54 -16.93 24.14
C CYS A 22 26.76 -16.89 22.82
N SER A 23 27.45 -16.81 21.70
CA SER A 23 26.92 -17.12 20.40
C SER A 23 26.53 -18.60 20.40
N SER A 24 25.31 -18.90 20.82
CA SER A 24 24.63 -20.12 20.41
C SER A 24 24.12 -19.84 19.00
N ASP A 25 24.56 -20.62 18.03
CA ASP A 25 24.10 -20.61 16.63
C ASP A 25 22.59 -20.92 16.47
N GLY A 26 21.73 -20.45 17.35
CA GLY A 26 20.30 -20.74 17.36
C GLY A 26 19.40 -19.63 17.91
N ALA A 27 19.91 -18.59 18.56
CA ALA A 27 19.09 -17.44 18.94
C ALA A 27 19.14 -16.39 17.82
N GLY A 28 18.03 -16.20 17.09
CA GLY A 28 17.91 -15.22 16.03
C GLY A 28 18.28 -13.81 16.50
N LYS A 29 18.90 -13.01 15.62
CA LYS A 29 19.25 -11.62 15.93
C LYS A 29 17.99 -10.75 15.93
N GLN A 30 18.03 -9.67 16.68
CA GLN A 30 17.08 -8.57 16.59
C GLN A 30 17.33 -7.80 15.29
N LEU A 31 16.27 -7.39 14.59
CA LEU A 31 16.32 -6.52 13.44
C LEU A 31 15.64 -5.18 13.77
N ILE A 32 16.14 -4.08 13.20
CA ILE A 32 15.62 -2.73 13.42
C ILE A 32 15.28 -2.10 12.08
N THR A 33 14.05 -1.62 11.95
CA THR A 33 13.58 -0.88 10.77
C THR A 33 12.77 0.33 11.22
N PRO A 34 12.87 1.49 10.55
CA PRO A 34 12.07 2.66 10.93
C PRO A 34 10.66 2.59 10.35
N ILE A 35 9.73 3.19 11.09
CA ILE A 35 8.41 3.61 10.62
C ILE A 35 8.27 5.12 10.84
N ASP A 36 7.43 5.79 10.04
CA ASP A 36 7.34 7.27 10.08
C ASP A 36 6.68 7.78 11.36
N THR A 37 5.58 7.15 11.73
CA THR A 37 4.72 7.54 12.86
C THR A 37 4.35 6.33 13.71
N ALA A 38 3.95 6.58 14.94
CA ALA A 38 3.28 5.56 15.75
C ALA A 38 1.96 5.17 15.08
N PRO A 39 1.65 3.85 14.94
CA PRO A 39 0.38 3.43 14.39
C PRO A 39 -0.78 3.91 15.27
N GLU A 40 -1.77 4.54 14.68
CA GLU A 40 -2.99 4.93 15.40
C GLU A 40 -3.83 3.69 15.76
N TYR A 41 -3.86 2.72 14.85
CA TYR A 41 -4.50 1.41 15.03
C TYR A 41 -3.77 0.33 14.24
N LEU A 42 -3.94 -0.91 14.69
CA LEU A 42 -3.32 -2.10 14.11
C LEU A 42 -4.39 -3.15 13.74
N ASP A 43 -5.54 -2.69 13.31
CA ASP A 43 -6.61 -3.52 12.78
C ASP A 43 -6.34 -3.84 11.30
N PRO A 44 -6.13 -5.12 10.93
CA PRO A 44 -5.78 -5.50 9.57
C PRO A 44 -6.77 -5.00 8.51
N GLN A 45 -8.08 -4.99 8.80
CA GLN A 45 -9.10 -4.64 7.81
C GLN A 45 -9.16 -3.14 7.47
N ILE A 46 -8.60 -2.26 8.33
CA ILE A 46 -8.70 -0.80 8.15
C ILE A 46 -7.35 -0.09 8.05
N VAL A 47 -6.25 -0.79 8.32
CA VAL A 47 -4.91 -0.20 8.29
C VAL A 47 -4.57 0.36 6.90
N SER A 48 -4.06 1.59 6.84
CA SER A 48 -3.65 2.23 5.58
C SER A 48 -2.19 2.72 5.58
N GLU A 49 -1.65 3.04 6.78
CA GLU A 49 -0.30 3.56 6.95
C GLU A 49 0.76 2.49 6.63
N ILE A 50 1.81 2.86 5.88
CA ILE A 50 2.89 1.94 5.48
C ILE A 50 3.54 1.28 6.70
N GLY A 51 3.82 2.04 7.76
CA GLY A 51 4.42 1.52 9.00
C GLY A 51 3.55 0.46 9.67
N ALA A 52 2.25 0.73 9.82
CA ALA A 52 1.28 -0.19 10.41
C ALA A 52 1.09 -1.45 9.52
N ARG A 53 1.04 -1.29 8.18
CA ARG A 53 1.00 -2.43 7.24
C ARG A 53 2.21 -3.35 7.39
N ASN A 54 3.41 -2.77 7.56
CA ASN A 54 4.63 -3.57 7.80
C ASN A 54 4.55 -4.37 9.10
N ILE A 55 3.97 -3.81 10.15
CA ILE A 55 3.74 -4.52 11.40
C ILE A 55 2.74 -5.66 11.21
N ILE A 56 1.59 -5.38 10.58
CA ILE A 56 0.53 -6.38 10.31
C ILE A 56 1.07 -7.54 9.46
N ALA A 57 1.78 -7.25 8.37
CA ALA A 57 2.34 -8.26 7.47
C ALA A 57 3.33 -9.24 8.14
N ASN A 58 3.86 -8.88 9.30
CA ASN A 58 4.75 -9.73 10.08
C ASN A 58 4.07 -10.39 11.29
N CYS A 59 2.94 -9.86 11.75
CA CYS A 59 2.21 -10.36 12.91
C CYS A 59 0.97 -11.19 12.55
N PHE A 60 0.52 -11.11 11.31
CA PHE A 60 -0.61 -11.88 10.78
C PHE A 60 -0.19 -12.70 9.56
N GLU A 61 -0.95 -13.74 9.28
CA GLU A 61 -0.77 -14.59 8.11
C GLU A 61 -2.12 -14.85 7.44
N GLY A 62 -2.15 -14.67 6.10
CA GLY A 62 -3.32 -14.94 5.27
C GLY A 62 -3.37 -16.39 4.79
N LEU A 63 -4.31 -16.68 3.88
CA LEU A 63 -4.45 -18.00 3.25
C LEU A 63 -3.18 -18.41 2.48
N VAL A 64 -2.55 -17.43 1.82
CA VAL A 64 -1.30 -17.56 1.09
C VAL A 64 -0.28 -16.54 1.59
N GLY A 65 1.00 -16.78 1.33
CA GLY A 65 2.11 -15.93 1.71
C GLY A 65 3.25 -16.02 0.70
N LEU A 66 4.43 -15.51 1.06
CA LEU A 66 5.61 -15.54 0.20
C LEU A 66 6.67 -16.52 0.75
N ASP A 67 7.29 -17.28 -0.15
CA ASP A 67 8.48 -18.07 0.18
C ASP A 67 9.74 -17.17 0.25
N GLU A 68 10.90 -17.76 0.49
CA GLU A 68 12.19 -17.06 0.56
C GLU A 68 12.63 -16.43 -0.77
N ASN A 69 12.01 -16.78 -1.88
CA ASN A 69 12.27 -16.25 -3.23
C ASN A 69 11.22 -15.22 -3.66
N GLY A 70 10.18 -14.97 -2.84
CA GLY A 70 9.08 -14.06 -3.15
C GLY A 70 7.99 -14.68 -4.01
N ASN A 71 7.93 -16.00 -4.15
CA ASN A 71 6.83 -16.69 -4.84
C ASN A 71 5.65 -16.88 -3.89
N ILE A 72 4.43 -16.81 -4.43
CA ILE A 72 3.22 -17.12 -3.67
C ILE A 72 3.20 -18.61 -3.35
N VAL A 73 2.99 -18.93 -2.09
CA VAL A 73 2.86 -20.28 -1.56
C VAL A 73 1.69 -20.35 -0.58
N PRO A 74 1.10 -21.54 -0.35
CA PRO A 74 0.17 -21.74 0.74
C PRO A 74 0.79 -21.34 2.09
N ALA A 75 -0.03 -20.77 3.00
CA ALA A 75 0.40 -20.26 4.29
C ALA A 75 -0.49 -20.79 5.43
N ALA A 76 -1.53 -20.07 5.88
CA ALA A 76 -2.54 -20.63 6.78
C ALA A 76 -3.36 -21.74 6.08
N ALA A 77 -3.48 -21.70 4.75
CA ALA A 77 -3.86 -22.88 3.99
C ALA A 77 -2.65 -23.82 3.82
N GLU A 78 -2.88 -25.13 3.84
CA GLU A 78 -1.88 -26.13 3.51
C GLU A 78 -1.77 -26.33 1.99
N ASN A 79 -2.90 -26.23 1.31
CA ASN A 79 -3.02 -26.26 -0.15
C ASN A 79 -4.34 -25.60 -0.58
N TYR A 80 -4.55 -25.47 -1.88
CA TYR A 80 -5.81 -25.00 -2.45
C TYR A 80 -6.06 -25.61 -3.83
N ASP A 81 -7.34 -25.75 -4.19
CA ASP A 81 -7.82 -26.18 -5.49
C ASP A 81 -8.45 -24.99 -6.23
N VAL A 82 -8.30 -24.96 -7.54
CA VAL A 82 -8.91 -23.95 -8.42
C VAL A 82 -9.75 -24.67 -9.49
N SER A 83 -11.00 -24.27 -9.64
CA SER A 83 -11.88 -24.79 -10.68
C SER A 83 -11.34 -24.51 -12.09
N SER A 84 -11.76 -25.32 -13.07
CA SER A 84 -11.27 -25.20 -14.45
C SER A 84 -11.61 -23.84 -15.11
N ASP A 85 -12.69 -23.20 -14.69
CA ASP A 85 -13.10 -21.86 -15.12
C ASP A 85 -12.40 -20.74 -14.34
N LYS A 86 -11.56 -21.11 -13.35
CA LYS A 86 -10.84 -20.17 -12.46
C LYS A 86 -11.74 -19.25 -11.64
N LEU A 87 -12.98 -19.65 -11.38
CA LEU A 87 -13.92 -18.86 -10.58
C LEU A 87 -13.98 -19.33 -9.13
N THR A 88 -13.79 -20.61 -8.84
CA THR A 88 -13.89 -21.14 -7.48
C THR A 88 -12.52 -21.58 -6.97
N TYR A 89 -12.16 -21.04 -5.81
CA TYR A 89 -10.98 -21.40 -5.04
C TYR A 89 -11.43 -22.10 -3.78
N THR A 90 -10.91 -23.31 -3.54
CA THR A 90 -11.13 -24.07 -2.30
C THR A 90 -9.82 -24.19 -1.55
N PHE A 91 -9.74 -23.55 -0.40
CA PHE A 91 -8.54 -23.57 0.47
C PHE A 91 -8.72 -24.60 1.55
N HIS A 92 -7.73 -25.46 1.73
CA HIS A 92 -7.65 -26.45 2.81
C HIS A 92 -6.75 -25.91 3.89
N LEU A 93 -7.33 -25.52 5.02
CA LEU A 93 -6.59 -24.88 6.11
C LEU A 93 -5.78 -25.89 6.90
N ARG A 94 -4.67 -25.44 7.45
CA ARG A 94 -3.81 -26.19 8.36
C ARG A 94 -4.54 -26.46 9.67
N THR A 95 -4.43 -27.67 10.17
CA THR A 95 -4.98 -28.06 11.48
C THR A 95 -4.09 -27.67 12.66
N ASP A 96 -2.84 -27.27 12.39
CA ASP A 96 -1.86 -26.84 13.41
C ASP A 96 -1.71 -25.32 13.52
N ALA A 97 -2.42 -24.53 12.68
CA ALA A 97 -2.45 -23.09 12.78
C ALA A 97 -3.26 -22.62 14.00
N LYS A 98 -2.68 -21.69 14.78
CA LYS A 98 -3.26 -21.25 16.05
C LYS A 98 -3.15 -19.76 16.28
N TRP A 99 -4.14 -19.22 16.97
CA TRP A 99 -4.09 -17.89 17.53
C TRP A 99 -3.09 -17.78 18.68
N ARG A 100 -2.21 -16.82 18.61
CA ARG A 100 -1.37 -16.39 19.73
C ARG A 100 -2.12 -15.38 20.57
N VAL A 101 -2.51 -15.79 21.76
CA VAL A 101 -3.15 -14.91 22.76
C VAL A 101 -2.10 -14.49 23.78
N THR A 102 -1.79 -13.18 23.84
CA THR A 102 -0.90 -12.63 24.85
C THR A 102 -1.61 -12.52 26.20
N ALA A 103 -0.85 -12.34 27.29
CA ALA A 103 -1.44 -12.11 28.59
C ALA A 103 -2.35 -10.87 28.65
N ASP A 104 -2.04 -9.85 27.84
CA ASP A 104 -2.87 -8.64 27.74
C ASP A 104 -4.16 -8.92 26.98
N ALA A 105 -4.11 -9.60 25.83
CA ALA A 105 -5.30 -10.03 25.10
C ALA A 105 -6.19 -10.96 25.91
N GLY A 106 -5.59 -11.82 26.75
CA GLY A 106 -6.32 -12.68 27.67
C GLY A 106 -7.24 -11.93 28.63
N LYS A 107 -6.90 -10.69 29.01
CA LYS A 107 -7.76 -9.83 29.85
C LYS A 107 -9.07 -9.45 29.14
N THR A 108 -9.04 -9.33 27.81
CA THR A 108 -10.23 -9.07 26.99
C THR A 108 -11.13 -10.30 26.90
N ILE A 109 -10.54 -11.50 26.79
CA ILE A 109 -11.28 -12.76 26.71
C ILE A 109 -11.94 -13.07 28.07
N GLY A 110 -11.20 -12.96 29.16
CA GLY A 110 -11.66 -13.23 30.52
C GLY A 110 -10.65 -14.01 31.35
N GLU A 111 -10.90 -14.15 32.67
CA GLU A 111 -9.93 -14.73 33.63
C GLU A 111 -9.50 -16.17 33.27
N ASN A 112 -10.40 -16.98 32.73
CA ASN A 112 -10.16 -18.38 32.39
C ASN A 112 -9.82 -18.59 30.89
N TYR A 113 -9.34 -17.56 30.18
CA TYR A 113 -9.14 -17.61 28.74
C TYR A 113 -8.25 -18.79 28.28
N LYS A 114 -7.29 -19.21 29.11
CA LYS A 114 -6.38 -20.30 28.78
C LYS A 114 -7.09 -21.65 28.59
N ASP A 115 -8.22 -21.82 29.27
CA ASP A 115 -8.98 -23.08 29.27
C ASP A 115 -10.27 -22.98 28.44
N THR A 116 -10.71 -21.76 28.10
CA THR A 116 -12.03 -21.51 27.48
C THR A 116 -11.95 -20.93 26.07
N PHE A 117 -10.80 -20.38 25.66
CA PHE A 117 -10.62 -19.83 24.33
C PHE A 117 -10.23 -20.96 23.36
N ASP A 118 -10.89 -21.01 22.21
CA ASP A 118 -10.46 -21.88 21.13
C ASP A 118 -9.31 -21.21 20.38
N TYR A 119 -8.14 -21.81 20.42
CA TYR A 119 -6.95 -21.30 19.77
C TYR A 119 -6.85 -21.70 18.30
N ALA A 120 -7.69 -22.61 17.80
CA ALA A 120 -7.65 -23.04 16.42
C ALA A 120 -8.00 -21.88 15.49
N ILE A 121 -7.34 -21.82 14.34
CA ILE A 121 -7.74 -20.93 13.25
C ILE A 121 -8.61 -21.74 12.32
N THR A 122 -9.82 -21.25 12.09
CA THR A 122 -10.84 -21.92 11.29
C THR A 122 -11.18 -21.15 10.03
N ALA A 123 -11.92 -21.79 9.13
CA ALA A 123 -12.43 -21.14 7.94
C ALA A 123 -13.38 -19.97 8.27
N ASP A 124 -14.12 -20.05 9.38
CA ASP A 124 -15.01 -18.96 9.83
C ASP A 124 -14.24 -17.68 10.20
N ASP A 125 -13.01 -17.76 10.71
CA ASP A 125 -12.18 -16.58 10.97
C ASP A 125 -11.87 -15.81 9.68
N PHE A 126 -11.63 -16.52 8.58
CA PHE A 126 -11.42 -15.92 7.26
C PHE A 126 -12.72 -15.38 6.67
N VAL A 127 -13.83 -16.11 6.81
CA VAL A 127 -15.16 -15.65 6.38
C VAL A 127 -15.52 -14.34 7.10
N PHE A 128 -15.32 -14.30 8.41
CA PHE A 128 -15.61 -13.11 9.21
C PHE A 128 -14.71 -11.93 8.83
N GLY A 129 -13.40 -12.15 8.69
CA GLY A 129 -12.43 -11.12 8.29
C GLY A 129 -12.77 -10.49 6.93
N LEU A 130 -13.07 -11.32 5.90
CA LEU A 130 -13.42 -10.87 4.55
C LEU A 130 -14.77 -10.14 4.52
N ARG A 131 -15.79 -10.68 5.21
CA ARG A 131 -17.09 -10.00 5.36
C ARG A 131 -16.95 -8.65 6.01
N ARG A 132 -16.17 -8.58 7.09
CA ARG A 132 -15.89 -7.35 7.82
C ARG A 132 -15.19 -6.32 6.94
N ALA A 133 -14.19 -6.71 6.14
CA ALA A 133 -13.48 -5.81 5.22
C ALA A 133 -14.42 -5.16 4.18
N LEU A 134 -15.51 -5.83 3.82
CA LEU A 134 -16.47 -5.36 2.82
C LEU A 134 -17.72 -4.70 3.41
N GLN A 135 -17.88 -4.68 4.74
CA GLN A 135 -18.97 -3.92 5.36
C GLN A 135 -18.76 -2.41 5.15
N PRO A 136 -19.82 -1.64 4.78
CA PRO A 136 -19.71 -0.19 4.55
C PRO A 136 -19.13 0.59 5.74
N GLU A 137 -19.44 0.13 6.96
CA GLU A 137 -19.03 0.75 8.22
C GLU A 137 -17.52 0.59 8.48
N THR A 138 -16.92 -0.48 7.99
CA THR A 138 -15.48 -0.77 8.17
C THR A 138 -14.62 0.21 7.38
N LYS A 139 -15.11 0.68 6.21
CA LYS A 139 -14.37 1.62 5.33
C LYS A 139 -12.95 1.14 4.99
N SER A 140 -12.81 -0.16 4.71
CA SER A 140 -11.52 -0.74 4.38
C SER A 140 -10.89 -0.07 3.16
N PRO A 141 -9.62 0.37 3.23
CA PRO A 141 -8.93 0.95 2.09
C PRO A 141 -8.61 -0.06 0.97
N TYR A 142 -8.79 -1.36 1.25
CA TYR A 142 -8.53 -2.46 0.31
C TYR A 142 -9.79 -3.08 -0.27
N ALA A 143 -10.97 -2.57 0.08
CA ALA A 143 -12.24 -3.18 -0.34
C ALA A 143 -12.33 -3.36 -1.87
N HIS A 144 -11.81 -2.41 -2.65
CA HIS A 144 -11.86 -2.46 -4.12
C HIS A 144 -11.10 -3.65 -4.70
N ALA A 145 -9.97 -4.04 -4.08
CA ALA A 145 -9.21 -5.21 -4.51
C ALA A 145 -10.00 -6.52 -4.36
N LEU A 146 -10.97 -6.55 -3.45
CA LEU A 146 -11.84 -7.70 -3.19
C LEU A 146 -13.08 -7.76 -4.10
N PHE A 147 -13.30 -6.78 -4.99
CA PHE A 147 -14.47 -6.76 -5.89
C PHE A 147 -14.42 -7.79 -7.02
N CYS A 148 -13.37 -8.59 -7.09
CA CYS A 148 -13.35 -9.80 -7.88
C CYS A 148 -14.19 -10.93 -7.25
N ILE A 149 -14.46 -10.90 -5.94
CA ILE A 149 -15.30 -11.87 -5.24
C ILE A 149 -16.78 -11.59 -5.58
N GLU A 150 -17.53 -12.62 -5.87
CA GLU A 150 -18.97 -12.51 -6.22
C GLU A 150 -19.74 -11.82 -5.09
N ASN A 151 -20.57 -10.84 -5.47
CA ASN A 151 -21.34 -9.97 -4.59
C ASN A 151 -20.55 -8.95 -3.75
N ALA A 152 -19.21 -8.91 -3.81
CA ALA A 152 -18.40 -8.05 -2.95
C ALA A 152 -18.76 -6.55 -3.08
N GLU A 153 -18.92 -6.04 -4.30
CA GLU A 153 -19.29 -4.65 -4.55
C GLU A 153 -20.68 -4.30 -4.01
N LYS A 154 -21.64 -5.23 -4.15
CA LYS A 154 -23.01 -5.04 -3.64
C LYS A 154 -23.06 -5.05 -2.11
N VAL A 155 -22.22 -5.86 -1.48
CA VAL A 155 -22.05 -5.85 -0.02
C VAL A 155 -21.42 -4.52 0.42
N TYR A 156 -20.34 -4.10 -0.25
CA TYR A 156 -19.65 -2.84 0.06
C TYR A 156 -20.53 -1.60 -0.14
N SER A 157 -21.40 -1.59 -1.14
CA SER A 157 -22.36 -0.50 -1.35
C SER A 157 -23.56 -0.54 -0.38
N GLY A 158 -23.75 -1.63 0.36
CA GLY A 158 -24.90 -1.85 1.25
C GLY A 158 -26.16 -2.33 0.52
N GLU A 159 -26.06 -2.70 -0.77
CA GLU A 159 -27.16 -3.30 -1.53
C GLU A 159 -27.49 -4.72 -1.04
N LEU A 160 -26.45 -5.47 -0.64
CA LEU A 160 -26.57 -6.79 -0.03
C LEU A 160 -25.96 -6.82 1.37
N THR A 161 -26.48 -7.70 2.21
CA THR A 161 -25.90 -7.99 3.52
C THR A 161 -24.64 -8.84 3.40
N SER A 162 -23.73 -8.77 4.39
CA SER A 162 -22.40 -9.40 4.33
C SER A 162 -22.44 -10.93 4.23
N ASP A 163 -23.52 -11.58 4.65
CA ASP A 163 -23.75 -13.03 4.49
C ASP A 163 -23.95 -13.45 3.03
N ARG A 164 -24.24 -12.49 2.12
CA ARG A 164 -24.40 -12.74 0.68
C ARG A 164 -23.07 -12.71 -0.08
N LEU A 165 -21.97 -12.37 0.57
CA LEU A 165 -20.64 -12.50 -0.01
C LEU A 165 -20.35 -13.96 -0.33
N ALA A 166 -19.84 -14.23 -1.54
CA ALA A 166 -19.56 -15.61 -1.98
C ALA A 166 -18.26 -16.16 -1.34
N VAL A 167 -18.24 -16.14 -0.02
CA VAL A 167 -17.20 -16.73 0.84
C VAL A 167 -17.88 -17.56 1.90
N SER A 168 -17.52 -18.84 1.99
CA SER A 168 -18.16 -19.78 2.91
C SER A 168 -17.17 -20.78 3.52
N ALA A 169 -17.32 -21.04 4.82
CA ALA A 169 -16.73 -22.19 5.48
C ALA A 169 -17.60 -23.43 5.13
N ILE A 170 -16.97 -24.43 4.52
CA ILE A 170 -17.63 -25.71 4.23
C ILE A 170 -17.57 -26.59 5.49
N ASP A 171 -16.44 -26.51 6.18
CA ASP A 171 -16.17 -27.03 7.50
C ASP A 171 -15.06 -26.19 8.15
N ASP A 172 -14.62 -26.53 9.37
CA ASP A 172 -13.63 -25.75 10.14
C ASP A 172 -12.31 -25.53 9.37
N HIS A 173 -11.97 -26.39 8.41
CA HIS A 173 -10.70 -26.37 7.68
C HIS A 173 -10.85 -26.24 6.17
N THR A 174 -12.07 -26.03 5.66
CA THR A 174 -12.32 -25.89 4.22
C THR A 174 -13.04 -24.58 3.95
N LEU A 175 -12.33 -23.64 3.32
CA LEU A 175 -12.85 -22.34 2.91
C LEU A 175 -13.06 -22.30 1.39
N MET A 176 -14.24 -21.89 0.94
CA MET A 176 -14.54 -21.71 -0.47
C MET A 176 -14.78 -20.22 -0.77
N ILE A 177 -14.14 -19.73 -1.83
CA ILE A 177 -14.30 -18.36 -2.33
C ILE A 177 -14.68 -18.46 -3.82
N THR A 178 -15.76 -17.80 -4.22
CA THR A 178 -16.21 -17.72 -5.62
C THR A 178 -16.02 -16.31 -6.16
N LEU A 179 -15.43 -16.21 -7.34
CA LEU A 179 -15.17 -14.94 -8.04
C LEU A 179 -16.27 -14.66 -9.06
N GLU A 180 -16.56 -13.38 -9.33
CA GLU A 180 -17.45 -12.94 -10.43
C GLU A 180 -16.82 -13.17 -11.80
N ARG A 181 -15.49 -13.16 -11.87
CA ARG A 181 -14.67 -13.33 -13.08
C ARG A 181 -13.32 -13.95 -12.73
N PRO A 182 -12.65 -14.60 -13.67
CA PRO A 182 -11.27 -15.01 -13.46
C PRO A 182 -10.40 -13.79 -13.18
N ASP A 183 -9.67 -13.81 -12.06
CA ASP A 183 -8.78 -12.72 -11.68
C ASP A 183 -7.35 -13.26 -11.49
N PRO A 184 -6.40 -12.89 -12.36
CA PRO A 184 -5.04 -13.37 -12.27
C PRO A 184 -4.28 -12.83 -11.06
N ASP A 185 -4.75 -11.73 -10.46
CA ASP A 185 -4.14 -11.10 -9.28
C ASP A 185 -4.75 -11.61 -7.96
N PHE A 186 -5.76 -12.48 -8.01
CA PHE A 186 -6.53 -12.88 -6.82
C PHE A 186 -5.66 -13.42 -5.68
N LEU A 187 -4.68 -14.28 -5.96
CA LEU A 187 -3.79 -14.80 -4.92
C LEU A 187 -2.90 -13.71 -4.29
N TYR A 188 -2.52 -12.68 -5.08
CA TYR A 188 -1.82 -11.51 -4.53
C TYR A 188 -2.75 -10.67 -3.66
N THR A 189 -4.00 -10.51 -4.08
CA THR A 189 -5.03 -9.82 -3.30
C THR A 189 -5.24 -10.45 -1.93
N LEU A 190 -5.17 -11.79 -1.85
CA LEU A 190 -5.29 -12.52 -0.58
C LEU A 190 -4.14 -12.27 0.41
N MET A 191 -3.03 -11.67 -0.01
CA MET A 191 -1.96 -11.22 0.91
C MET A 191 -2.22 -9.83 1.49
N SER A 192 -3.26 -9.13 1.03
CA SER A 192 -3.66 -7.83 1.57
C SER A 192 -4.01 -7.95 3.07
N PRO A 193 -3.72 -6.93 3.88
CA PRO A 193 -4.14 -6.89 5.27
C PRO A 193 -5.64 -7.16 5.46
N ALA A 194 -6.48 -6.69 4.53
CA ALA A 194 -7.93 -6.91 4.58
C ALA A 194 -8.35 -8.39 4.55
N CYS A 195 -7.49 -9.28 4.02
CA CYS A 195 -7.74 -10.71 3.90
C CYS A 195 -7.22 -11.53 5.10
N MET A 196 -6.66 -10.88 6.13
CA MET A 196 -6.22 -11.57 7.33
C MET A 196 -7.42 -12.10 8.11
N PRO A 197 -7.31 -13.28 8.76
CA PRO A 197 -8.38 -13.83 9.57
C PRO A 197 -8.68 -12.95 10.77
N CYS A 198 -9.90 -13.01 11.25
CA CYS A 198 -10.37 -12.31 12.44
C CYS A 198 -11.29 -13.22 13.24
N ASP A 199 -10.93 -13.57 14.47
CA ASP A 199 -11.79 -14.34 15.35
C ASP A 199 -12.98 -13.49 15.81
N GLU A 200 -14.20 -13.90 15.45
CA GLU A 200 -15.43 -13.14 15.70
C GLU A 200 -15.69 -12.99 17.19
N VAL A 201 -15.47 -14.06 17.97
CA VAL A 201 -15.71 -14.05 19.42
C VAL A 201 -14.77 -13.06 20.13
N PHE A 202 -13.50 -13.06 19.74
CA PHE A 202 -12.54 -12.11 20.27
C PHE A 202 -12.87 -10.68 19.82
N PHE A 203 -13.18 -10.49 18.54
CA PHE A 203 -13.55 -9.19 17.98
C PHE A 203 -14.72 -8.56 18.76
N GLU A 204 -15.80 -9.30 18.98
CA GLU A 204 -16.95 -8.83 19.76
C GLU A 204 -16.58 -8.44 21.20
N LYS A 205 -15.72 -9.24 21.87
CA LYS A 205 -15.23 -8.94 23.21
C LYS A 205 -14.40 -7.67 23.30
N THR A 206 -13.82 -7.20 22.19
CA THR A 206 -13.09 -5.91 22.17
C THR A 206 -14.05 -4.72 22.31
N ALA A 207 -15.35 -4.89 22.05
CA ALA A 207 -16.37 -3.86 22.11
C ALA A 207 -15.97 -2.59 21.32
N GLY A 208 -15.60 -2.75 20.05
CA GLY A 208 -15.21 -1.69 19.11
C GLY A 208 -13.80 -1.16 19.29
N ARG A 209 -12.92 -1.84 20.06
CA ARG A 209 -11.54 -1.43 20.31
C ARG A 209 -10.52 -2.32 19.59
N TYR A 210 -10.95 -3.18 18.69
CA TYR A 210 -10.05 -4.07 17.94
C TYR A 210 -8.94 -3.26 17.25
N GLY A 211 -7.69 -3.65 17.46
CA GLY A 211 -6.51 -2.97 16.90
C GLY A 211 -6.03 -1.72 17.63
N LEU A 212 -6.75 -1.19 18.64
CA LEU A 212 -6.33 0.03 19.35
C LEU A 212 -5.16 -0.17 20.33
N SER A 213 -4.92 -1.40 20.76
CA SER A 213 -3.77 -1.75 21.60
C SER A 213 -3.52 -3.25 21.58
N THR A 214 -2.40 -3.69 22.13
CA THR A 214 -2.03 -5.12 22.27
C THR A 214 -3.06 -5.94 23.07
N GLN A 215 -3.83 -5.30 23.94
CA GLN A 215 -4.93 -5.93 24.69
C GLN A 215 -6.09 -6.35 23.76
N TYR A 216 -6.25 -5.66 22.64
CA TYR A 216 -7.34 -5.87 21.68
C TYR A 216 -6.85 -6.48 20.38
N LEU A 217 -5.79 -7.31 20.44
CA LEU A 217 -5.23 -8.05 19.31
C LEU A 217 -4.82 -9.45 19.73
N ILE A 218 -5.08 -10.41 18.86
CA ILE A 218 -4.49 -11.74 18.83
C ILE A 218 -3.80 -11.93 17.50
N TYR A 219 -2.84 -12.85 17.41
CA TYR A 219 -1.94 -12.95 16.26
C TYR A 219 -1.88 -14.37 15.74
N ASN A 220 -1.71 -14.53 14.44
CA ASN A 220 -1.54 -15.84 13.81
C ASN A 220 -0.27 -15.95 12.95
N GLY A 221 0.50 -14.87 12.87
CA GLY A 221 1.70 -14.78 12.03
C GLY A 221 3.00 -15.18 12.72
N PRO A 222 4.13 -15.03 12.00
CA PRO A 222 5.47 -15.40 12.48
C PRO A 222 5.95 -14.58 13.68
N PHE A 223 5.37 -13.40 13.92
CA PHE A 223 5.66 -12.55 15.08
C PHE A 223 4.37 -12.13 15.77
N TYR A 224 4.50 -11.62 16.99
CA TYR A 224 3.43 -10.96 17.74
C TYR A 224 3.95 -9.69 18.40
N ILE A 225 3.12 -8.69 18.54
CA ILE A 225 3.49 -7.42 19.20
C ILE A 225 3.60 -7.69 20.70
N SER A 226 4.81 -7.54 21.23
CA SER A 226 5.11 -7.73 22.66
C SER A 226 5.06 -6.44 23.44
N THR A 227 5.34 -5.29 22.79
CA THR A 227 5.48 -4.00 23.44
C THR A 227 5.21 -2.88 22.44
N VAL A 228 4.48 -1.87 22.88
CA VAL A 228 4.32 -0.59 22.19
C VAL A 228 4.78 0.51 23.13
N THR A 229 5.65 1.38 22.63
CA THR A 229 6.16 2.57 23.35
C THR A 229 6.05 3.79 22.44
N ASP A 230 6.32 4.98 22.97
CA ASP A 230 6.35 6.22 22.19
C ASP A 230 7.42 6.20 21.07
N ASN A 231 8.44 5.33 21.20
CA ASN A 231 9.59 5.30 20.29
C ASN A 231 9.66 4.05 19.40
N ALA A 232 8.89 3.00 19.69
CA ALA A 232 8.96 1.74 18.94
C ALA A 232 7.75 0.83 19.16
N VAL A 233 7.45 0.02 18.15
CA VAL A 233 6.65 -1.19 18.26
C VAL A 233 7.60 -2.39 18.17
N ILE A 234 7.56 -3.27 19.17
CA ILE A 234 8.44 -4.45 19.26
C ILE A 234 7.64 -5.70 18.97
N ALA A 235 7.94 -6.35 17.86
CA ALA A 235 7.40 -7.66 17.52
C ALA A 235 8.42 -8.76 17.88
N LYS A 236 7.99 -9.76 18.62
CA LYS A 236 8.81 -10.94 18.98
C LYS A 236 8.36 -12.15 18.18
N LYS A 237 9.30 -13.04 17.93
CA LYS A 237 9.04 -14.33 17.30
C LYS A 237 7.88 -15.06 18.02
N ASN A 238 6.95 -15.56 17.24
CA ASN A 238 5.83 -16.37 17.71
C ASN A 238 6.24 -17.84 17.69
N GLU A 239 6.49 -18.41 18.85
CA GLU A 239 6.88 -19.83 18.96
C GLU A 239 5.68 -20.78 18.76
N ASP A 240 4.43 -20.27 18.82
CA ASP A 240 3.23 -21.05 18.55
C ASP A 240 2.85 -21.02 17.05
N TYR A 241 3.60 -20.28 16.22
CA TYR A 241 3.38 -20.23 14.78
C TYR A 241 3.72 -21.59 14.13
N HIS A 242 2.83 -22.12 13.30
CA HIS A 242 2.95 -23.46 12.70
C HIS A 242 4.31 -23.72 12.03
N SER A 243 4.94 -22.70 11.49
CA SER A 243 6.26 -22.76 10.87
C SER A 243 7.34 -22.01 11.66
N ALA A 244 7.24 -21.93 12.98
CA ALA A 244 8.18 -21.23 13.87
C ALA A 244 9.68 -21.56 13.60
N PRO A 245 10.10 -22.78 13.23
CA PRO A 245 11.49 -23.06 12.88
C PRO A 245 12.04 -22.28 11.67
N SER A 246 11.17 -21.83 10.77
CA SER A 246 11.56 -21.02 9.60
C SER A 246 11.81 -19.57 9.95
N VAL A 247 11.28 -19.08 11.07
CA VAL A 247 11.41 -17.68 11.52
C VAL A 247 12.82 -17.46 12.06
N LYS A 248 13.62 -16.67 11.35
CA LYS A 248 15.04 -16.47 11.66
C LYS A 248 15.29 -15.38 12.71
N PRO A 249 14.65 -14.19 12.66
CA PRO A 249 14.85 -13.17 13.68
C PRO A 249 14.18 -13.54 15.01
N ALA A 250 14.78 -13.16 16.13
CA ALA A 250 14.16 -13.26 17.46
C ALA A 250 13.12 -12.14 17.67
N SER A 251 13.36 -10.99 17.07
CA SER A 251 12.46 -9.82 17.17
C SER A 251 12.70 -8.83 16.05
N ILE A 252 11.68 -7.99 15.81
CA ILE A 252 11.73 -6.83 14.93
C ILE A 252 11.39 -5.61 15.78
N TYR A 253 12.24 -4.58 15.69
CA TYR A 253 11.99 -3.27 16.29
C TYR A 253 11.60 -2.30 15.18
N PHE A 254 10.34 -1.97 15.11
CA PHE A 254 9.80 -0.90 14.29
C PHE A 254 9.98 0.42 15.05
N THR A 255 11.12 1.09 14.82
CA THR A 255 11.43 2.34 15.52
C THR A 255 10.71 3.51 14.90
N ILE A 256 10.05 4.34 15.72
CA ILE A 256 9.37 5.53 15.24
C ILE A 256 10.43 6.59 14.94
N ASN A 257 10.55 6.97 13.65
CA ASN A 257 11.51 7.95 13.19
C ASN A 257 10.95 8.75 12.01
N SER A 258 10.43 9.92 12.29
CA SER A 258 9.94 10.89 11.29
C SER A 258 11.07 11.62 10.55
N GLU A 259 12.31 11.60 11.08
CA GLU A 259 13.46 12.26 10.48
C GLU A 259 14.01 11.46 9.29
N GLN A 260 13.39 11.62 8.14
CA GLN A 260 13.75 10.86 6.95
C GLN A 260 15.21 11.08 6.52
N GLU A 261 15.77 12.28 6.74
CA GLU A 261 17.14 12.62 6.40
C GLU A 261 18.17 11.74 7.12
N THR A 262 17.84 11.21 8.30
CA THR A 262 18.77 10.38 9.10
C THR A 262 18.83 8.93 8.63
N ARG A 263 17.87 8.46 7.83
CA ARG A 263 17.68 7.04 7.49
C ARG A 263 18.83 6.46 6.68
N ALA A 264 19.28 7.16 5.65
CA ALA A 264 20.42 6.72 4.84
C ALA A 264 21.68 6.49 5.69
N LYS A 265 21.98 7.40 6.62
CA LYS A 265 23.10 7.26 7.55
C LYS A 265 22.94 6.03 8.44
N LYS A 266 21.74 5.81 8.99
CA LYS A 266 21.46 4.67 9.90
C LYS A 266 21.48 3.32 9.17
N VAL A 267 21.13 3.27 7.88
CA VAL A 267 21.34 2.06 7.04
C VAL A 267 22.83 1.85 6.79
N LYS A 268 23.58 2.93 6.49
CA LYS A 268 25.02 2.88 6.19
C LYS A 268 25.84 2.38 7.39
N ASP A 269 25.54 2.84 8.58
CA ASP A 269 26.24 2.44 9.81
C ASP A 269 25.70 1.12 10.41
N GLY A 270 24.63 0.56 9.83
CA GLY A 270 24.04 -0.71 10.24
C GLY A 270 23.14 -0.63 11.47
N THR A 271 22.72 0.58 11.88
CA THR A 271 21.70 0.78 12.92
C THR A 271 20.33 0.30 12.46
N TYR A 272 19.99 0.53 11.17
CA TYR A 272 18.81 -0.05 10.53
C TYR A 272 19.22 -1.14 9.57
N GLU A 273 18.57 -2.29 9.65
CA GLU A 273 18.75 -3.38 8.71
C GLU A 273 18.12 -3.07 7.36
N ALA A 274 16.96 -2.41 7.35
CA ALA A 274 16.26 -1.97 6.16
C ALA A 274 15.58 -0.63 6.40
N SER A 275 15.42 0.18 5.37
CA SER A 275 14.66 1.44 5.43
C SER A 275 14.16 1.85 4.06
N LEU A 276 12.96 2.44 4.02
CA LEU A 276 12.52 3.26 2.90
C LEU A 276 13.45 4.48 2.78
N LEU A 277 13.82 4.83 1.53
CA LEU A 277 14.73 5.92 1.20
C LEU A 277 14.08 6.87 0.19
N THR A 278 14.52 8.12 0.21
CA THR A 278 14.27 9.04 -0.92
C THR A 278 15.18 8.68 -2.10
N ALA A 279 14.84 9.15 -3.30
CA ALA A 279 15.67 8.97 -4.49
C ALA A 279 17.11 9.48 -4.28
N SER A 280 17.29 10.65 -3.65
CA SER A 280 18.60 11.22 -3.33
C SER A 280 19.40 10.35 -2.37
N GLN A 281 18.76 9.80 -1.33
CA GLN A 281 19.40 8.89 -0.37
C GLN A 281 19.77 7.55 -1.04
N ALA A 282 18.92 7.05 -1.94
CA ALA A 282 19.18 5.86 -2.70
C ALA A 282 20.42 6.02 -3.61
N ASP A 283 20.52 7.14 -4.31
CA ASP A 283 21.70 7.48 -5.13
C ASP A 283 22.98 7.60 -4.27
N GLU A 284 22.92 8.26 -3.13
CA GLU A 284 24.06 8.34 -2.19
C GLU A 284 24.48 6.95 -1.72
N LEU A 285 23.53 6.12 -1.27
CA LEU A 285 23.83 4.81 -0.70
C LEU A 285 24.28 3.78 -1.74
N SER A 286 23.81 3.86 -2.98
CA SER A 286 24.19 2.95 -4.07
C SER A 286 25.69 2.94 -4.34
N ARG A 287 26.38 4.02 -4.02
CA ARG A 287 27.84 4.20 -4.15
C ARG A 287 28.62 3.56 -2.99
N ASN A 288 27.92 3.06 -1.94
CA ASN A 288 28.59 2.50 -0.77
C ASN A 288 28.71 0.98 -0.88
N LYS A 289 29.95 0.48 -0.84
CA LYS A 289 30.23 -0.96 -0.94
C LYS A 289 29.56 -1.75 0.19
N GLY A 290 28.75 -2.72 -0.19
CA GLY A 290 28.07 -3.64 0.72
C GLY A 290 26.67 -3.21 1.14
N ILE A 291 26.23 -2.00 0.78
CA ILE A 291 24.82 -1.59 0.87
C ILE A 291 24.10 -2.05 -0.39
N THR A 292 22.89 -2.56 -0.24
CA THR A 292 22.01 -2.87 -1.35
C THR A 292 20.88 -1.85 -1.40
N VAL A 293 20.62 -1.29 -2.57
CA VAL A 293 19.49 -0.40 -2.83
C VAL A 293 18.59 -1.07 -3.86
N LEU A 294 17.32 -1.23 -3.52
CA LEU A 294 16.31 -1.88 -4.36
C LEU A 294 15.28 -0.84 -4.79
N PRO A 295 15.10 -0.59 -6.10
CA PRO A 295 14.02 0.23 -6.63
C PRO A 295 12.76 -0.60 -6.86
N PHE A 296 11.59 -0.04 -6.59
CA PHE A 296 10.27 -0.61 -6.89
C PHE A 296 9.41 0.46 -7.58
N LEU A 297 9.04 0.22 -8.83
CA LEU A 297 8.16 1.10 -9.60
C LEU A 297 6.72 1.00 -9.09
N SER A 298 6.34 1.82 -8.12
CA SER A 298 5.05 1.67 -7.44
C SER A 298 4.13 2.88 -7.50
N GLY A 299 4.58 3.97 -8.12
CA GLY A 299 3.84 5.21 -8.18
C GLY A 299 4.07 6.00 -9.46
N GLU A 300 3.36 7.10 -9.58
CA GLU A 300 3.44 8.01 -10.70
C GLU A 300 3.24 9.45 -10.24
N LEU A 301 4.16 10.33 -10.60
CA LEU A 301 3.95 11.76 -10.50
C LEU A 301 3.02 12.18 -11.62
N SER A 302 1.86 12.72 -11.28
CA SER A 302 0.83 13.10 -12.23
C SER A 302 0.27 14.48 -11.91
N LEU A 303 -0.11 15.21 -12.96
CA LEU A 303 -1.02 16.36 -12.82
C LEU A 303 -2.45 15.83 -12.88
N ILE A 304 -3.24 16.09 -11.84
CA ILE A 304 -4.65 15.70 -11.74
C ILE A 304 -5.54 16.93 -11.76
N PHE A 305 -6.76 16.75 -12.27
CA PHE A 305 -7.76 17.80 -12.39
C PHE A 305 -8.94 17.49 -11.46
N ASN A 306 -9.42 18.49 -10.73
CA ASN A 306 -10.70 18.37 -10.04
C ASN A 306 -11.84 18.56 -11.06
N CYS A 307 -12.39 17.46 -11.54
CA CYS A 307 -13.47 17.48 -12.54
C CYS A 307 -14.82 18.03 -12.00
N ARG A 308 -14.90 18.41 -10.71
CA ARG A 308 -16.06 19.09 -10.11
C ARG A 308 -15.90 20.60 -10.06
N ASP A 309 -14.71 21.13 -10.35
CA ASP A 309 -14.45 22.57 -10.42
C ASP A 309 -15.20 23.21 -11.58
N GLU A 310 -15.74 24.41 -11.41
CA GLU A 310 -16.59 25.10 -12.39
C GLU A 310 -15.90 25.31 -13.75
N ILE A 311 -14.59 25.59 -13.75
CA ILE A 311 -13.78 25.76 -14.95
C ILE A 311 -13.37 24.40 -15.52
N LEU A 312 -12.94 23.49 -14.64
CA LEU A 312 -12.37 22.21 -15.02
C LEU A 312 -13.41 21.12 -15.31
N THR A 313 -14.71 21.35 -15.13
CA THR A 313 -15.77 20.54 -15.76
C THR A 313 -15.66 20.60 -17.29
N ASN A 314 -15.15 21.73 -17.85
CA ASN A 314 -14.92 21.87 -19.28
C ASN A 314 -13.73 21.02 -19.74
N ILE A 315 -14.01 20.01 -20.58
CA ILE A 315 -13.02 19.07 -21.09
C ILE A 315 -11.97 19.76 -21.99
N ASP A 316 -12.35 20.82 -22.73
CA ASP A 316 -11.45 21.51 -23.64
C ASP A 316 -10.42 22.33 -22.86
N ILE A 317 -10.79 22.92 -21.72
CA ILE A 317 -9.81 23.56 -20.81
C ILE A 317 -8.82 22.52 -20.27
N ARG A 318 -9.28 21.36 -19.80
CA ARG A 318 -8.38 20.31 -19.33
C ARG A 318 -7.46 19.81 -20.44
N ARG A 319 -7.97 19.60 -21.66
CA ARG A 319 -7.17 19.22 -22.83
C ARG A 319 -6.13 20.26 -23.22
N ALA A 320 -6.50 21.55 -23.17
CA ALA A 320 -5.55 22.63 -23.42
C ALA A 320 -4.35 22.54 -22.46
N ILE A 321 -4.62 22.36 -21.17
CA ILE A 321 -3.60 22.21 -20.13
C ILE A 321 -2.77 20.94 -20.37
N SER A 322 -3.42 19.80 -20.57
CA SER A 322 -2.76 18.49 -20.76
C SER A 322 -1.81 18.48 -21.95
N LEU A 323 -2.26 18.99 -23.11
CA LEU A 323 -1.50 18.99 -24.36
C LEU A 323 -0.37 20.03 -24.40
N SER A 324 -0.40 21.02 -23.51
CA SER A 324 0.64 22.03 -23.39
C SER A 324 1.52 21.88 -22.14
N PHE A 325 1.30 20.80 -21.36
CA PHE A 325 2.06 20.59 -20.14
C PHE A 325 3.50 20.16 -20.46
N ASP A 326 4.45 21.12 -20.31
CA ASP A 326 5.87 20.84 -20.47
C ASP A 326 6.40 20.05 -19.27
N LYS A 327 6.71 18.78 -19.49
CA LYS A 327 7.21 17.86 -18.45
C LYS A 327 8.72 18.01 -18.19
N LYS A 328 9.45 18.72 -19.07
CA LYS A 328 10.90 18.82 -19.00
C LYS A 328 11.43 19.37 -17.68
N PRO A 329 10.87 20.44 -17.09
CA PRO A 329 11.34 20.93 -15.78
C PRO A 329 11.23 19.88 -14.67
N LEU A 330 10.22 19.01 -14.73
CA LEU A 330 10.03 17.93 -13.76
C LEU A 330 11.02 16.77 -13.98
N PHE A 331 11.31 16.43 -15.23
CA PHE A 331 12.35 15.43 -15.54
C PHE A 331 13.74 15.92 -15.10
N GLU A 332 14.06 17.19 -15.32
CA GLU A 332 15.33 17.79 -14.89
C GLU A 332 15.46 17.83 -13.36
N LEU A 333 14.35 18.09 -12.65
CA LEU A 333 14.33 18.11 -11.19
C LEU A 333 14.45 16.70 -10.60
N THR A 334 13.67 15.75 -11.10
CA THR A 334 13.53 14.43 -10.49
C THR A 334 14.54 13.40 -10.98
N GLY A 335 15.03 13.55 -12.21
CA GLY A 335 15.86 12.53 -12.89
C GLY A 335 15.12 11.22 -13.17
N LEU A 336 13.79 11.19 -13.02
CA LEU A 336 12.97 10.00 -13.19
C LEU A 336 12.60 9.73 -14.65
N SER A 337 12.22 8.49 -14.96
CA SER A 337 11.76 8.08 -16.27
C SER A 337 10.37 8.62 -16.57
N ALA A 338 10.12 8.96 -17.83
CA ALA A 338 8.80 9.38 -18.29
C ALA A 338 7.76 8.27 -18.05
N ALA A 339 6.57 8.66 -17.62
CA ALA A 339 5.44 7.75 -17.51
C ALA A 339 5.02 7.23 -18.89
N SER A 340 4.57 5.99 -18.94
CA SER A 340 4.12 5.31 -20.15
C SER A 340 2.58 5.24 -20.28
N GLY A 341 1.85 5.70 -19.27
CA GLY A 341 0.38 5.75 -19.17
C GLY A 341 -0.02 6.13 -17.76
N VAL A 342 -1.28 5.94 -17.40
CA VAL A 342 -1.83 6.20 -16.04
C VAL A 342 -1.47 5.08 -15.05
N ILE A 343 -1.19 3.89 -15.57
CA ILE A 343 -0.81 2.74 -14.76
C ILE A 343 0.72 2.62 -14.73
N PRO A 344 1.39 2.78 -13.58
CA PRO A 344 2.85 2.64 -13.46
C PRO A 344 3.36 1.27 -13.90
N GLY A 345 4.61 1.23 -14.38
CA GLY A 345 5.26 0.02 -14.86
C GLY A 345 5.41 -1.10 -13.85
N GLY A 346 5.37 -0.80 -12.56
CA GLY A 346 5.45 -1.80 -11.49
C GLY A 346 4.13 -2.45 -11.10
N LEU A 347 2.98 -1.93 -11.58
CA LEU A 347 1.69 -2.56 -11.30
C LEU A 347 1.52 -3.85 -12.09
N ARG A 348 0.87 -4.82 -11.47
CA ARG A 348 0.76 -6.19 -11.95
C ARG A 348 -0.55 -6.44 -12.69
N PHE A 349 -0.47 -7.45 -13.55
CA PHE A 349 -1.59 -8.18 -14.09
C PHE A 349 -1.20 -9.66 -14.17
N GLY A 350 -1.57 -10.44 -13.18
CA GLY A 350 -1.09 -11.80 -12.97
C GLY A 350 0.39 -11.85 -12.55
N ASP A 351 1.15 -12.74 -13.15
CA ASP A 351 2.55 -12.98 -12.79
C ASP A 351 3.53 -11.93 -13.32
N GLU A 352 3.07 -10.99 -14.14
CA GLU A 352 3.91 -9.99 -14.80
C GLU A 352 3.42 -8.56 -14.58
N SER A 353 4.30 -7.59 -14.88
CA SER A 353 3.90 -6.19 -14.99
C SER A 353 2.85 -6.01 -16.09
N TYR A 354 1.81 -5.24 -15.80
CA TYR A 354 0.79 -4.87 -16.78
C TYR A 354 1.39 -4.24 -18.05
N ARG A 355 2.42 -3.39 -17.90
CA ARG A 355 3.08 -2.74 -19.05
C ARG A 355 3.82 -3.68 -20.00
N LYS A 356 4.15 -4.90 -19.58
CA LYS A 356 4.67 -5.92 -20.52
C LYS A 356 3.59 -6.47 -21.45
N LYS A 357 2.32 -6.39 -21.04
CA LYS A 357 1.16 -6.93 -21.76
C LYS A 357 0.37 -5.85 -22.50
N ALA A 358 0.48 -4.59 -22.08
CA ALA A 358 -0.27 -3.45 -22.62
C ALA A 358 0.65 -2.44 -23.31
N ALA A 359 0.14 -1.77 -24.34
CA ALA A 359 0.90 -0.74 -25.05
C ALA A 359 1.09 0.53 -24.21
N SER A 360 2.19 1.23 -24.44
CA SER A 360 2.42 2.57 -23.91
C SER A 360 1.64 3.62 -24.71
N PHE A 361 1.36 4.75 -24.09
CA PHE A 361 0.68 5.90 -24.72
C PHE A 361 1.69 6.94 -25.18
N ASP A 362 1.37 7.63 -26.28
CA ASP A 362 2.06 8.86 -26.65
C ASP A 362 1.52 10.00 -25.78
N LEU A 363 2.36 10.49 -24.89
CA LEU A 363 2.07 11.55 -23.93
C LEU A 363 2.81 12.85 -24.29
N SER A 364 3.21 13.02 -25.55
CA SER A 364 3.88 14.22 -26.05
C SER A 364 2.95 15.43 -26.07
N ALA A 365 3.53 16.61 -25.91
CA ALA A 365 2.79 17.87 -26.03
C ALA A 365 2.40 18.15 -27.49
N ASP A 366 1.22 18.77 -27.69
CA ASP A 366 0.74 19.32 -28.95
C ASP A 366 0.20 20.74 -28.69
N GLU A 367 1.10 21.72 -28.72
CA GLU A 367 0.78 23.12 -28.47
C GLU A 367 -0.26 23.67 -29.42
N LYS A 368 -0.26 23.20 -30.68
CA LYS A 368 -1.26 23.66 -31.68
C LYS A 368 -2.66 23.15 -31.35
N ALA A 369 -2.76 21.89 -30.96
CA ALA A 369 -4.05 21.35 -30.51
C ALA A 369 -4.47 22.00 -29.18
N ALA A 370 -3.53 22.23 -28.26
CA ALA A 370 -3.77 22.91 -27.00
C ALA A 370 -4.39 24.31 -27.19
N GLY A 371 -3.83 25.13 -28.11
CA GLY A 371 -4.38 26.46 -28.43
C GLY A 371 -5.80 26.41 -28.98
N LYS A 372 -6.13 25.39 -29.79
CA LYS A 372 -7.50 25.19 -30.29
C LYS A 372 -8.47 24.85 -29.17
N HIS A 373 -8.05 23.93 -28.30
CA HIS A 373 -8.84 23.50 -27.15
C HIS A 373 -9.08 24.67 -26.18
N LEU A 374 -8.06 25.49 -25.88
CA LEU A 374 -8.24 26.68 -25.04
C LEU A 374 -9.30 27.61 -25.61
N LYS A 375 -9.20 27.92 -26.92
CA LYS A 375 -10.19 28.79 -27.59
C LYS A 375 -11.61 28.22 -27.47
N THR A 376 -11.80 26.94 -27.78
CA THR A 376 -13.11 26.26 -27.66
C THR A 376 -13.63 26.25 -26.23
N GLY A 377 -12.73 26.00 -25.26
CA GLY A 377 -13.08 26.01 -23.84
C GLY A 377 -13.55 27.39 -23.37
N LEU A 378 -12.84 28.47 -23.72
CA LEU A 378 -13.21 29.85 -23.39
C LEU A 378 -14.55 30.23 -24.03
N GLU A 379 -14.75 29.90 -25.32
CA GLU A 379 -16.02 30.12 -26.02
C GLU A 379 -17.18 29.41 -25.31
N THR A 380 -16.97 28.19 -24.85
CA THR A 380 -17.99 27.38 -24.12
C THR A 380 -18.29 27.93 -22.73
N LEU A 381 -17.29 28.51 -22.07
CA LEU A 381 -17.42 29.12 -20.73
C LEU A 381 -17.95 30.57 -20.82
N GLU A 382 -18.07 31.12 -22.04
CA GLU A 382 -18.40 32.55 -22.28
C GLU A 382 -17.43 33.48 -21.52
N ALA A 383 -16.14 33.12 -21.47
CA ALA A 383 -15.09 33.81 -20.73
C ALA A 383 -13.97 34.31 -21.65
N ASP A 384 -13.33 35.41 -21.28
CA ASP A 384 -12.17 35.97 -21.99
C ASP A 384 -10.86 35.31 -21.51
N ASP A 385 -10.84 34.84 -20.27
CA ASP A 385 -9.71 34.18 -19.63
C ASP A 385 -10.16 33.12 -18.61
N VAL A 386 -9.19 32.37 -18.12
CA VAL A 386 -9.36 31.45 -17.00
C VAL A 386 -8.30 31.71 -15.92
N GLU A 387 -8.72 31.66 -14.67
CA GLU A 387 -7.85 31.74 -13.49
C GLU A 387 -7.89 30.42 -12.75
N LEU A 388 -6.74 29.79 -12.59
CA LEU A 388 -6.61 28.46 -11.95
C LEU A 388 -5.43 28.45 -10.99
N THR A 389 -5.48 27.56 -10.00
CA THR A 389 -4.40 27.32 -9.05
C THR A 389 -3.90 25.90 -9.16
N ILE A 390 -2.58 25.72 -9.25
CA ILE A 390 -1.92 24.42 -9.10
C ILE A 390 -1.46 24.26 -7.66
N LEU A 391 -1.94 23.24 -7.00
CA LEU A 391 -1.48 22.79 -5.72
C LEU A 391 -0.33 21.77 -5.92
N CYS A 392 0.80 21.95 -5.25
CA CYS A 392 1.93 21.00 -5.34
C CYS A 392 2.69 20.91 -4.02
N ALA A 393 3.53 19.89 -3.87
CA ALA A 393 4.49 19.85 -2.77
C ALA A 393 5.60 20.91 -2.98
N VAL A 394 6.13 21.45 -1.86
CA VAL A 394 7.18 22.48 -1.87
C VAL A 394 8.37 22.09 -2.76
N GLU A 395 8.75 20.83 -2.78
CA GLU A 395 9.84 20.30 -3.59
C GLU A 395 9.65 20.48 -5.10
N TYR A 396 8.41 20.54 -5.59
CA TYR A 396 8.07 20.71 -7.02
C TYR A 396 7.80 22.17 -7.41
N GLU A 397 7.74 23.10 -6.46
CA GLU A 397 7.33 24.50 -6.71
C GLU A 397 8.11 25.15 -7.87
N ASN A 398 9.42 25.05 -7.87
CA ASN A 398 10.26 25.68 -8.90
C ASN A 398 10.03 25.09 -10.29
N ALA A 399 9.83 23.76 -10.39
CA ALA A 399 9.53 23.12 -11.67
C ALA A 399 8.13 23.50 -12.17
N VAL A 400 7.14 23.57 -11.28
CA VAL A 400 5.78 24.01 -11.63
C VAL A 400 5.76 25.48 -12.08
N ARG A 401 6.54 26.35 -11.44
CA ARG A 401 6.70 27.75 -11.88
C ARG A 401 7.32 27.87 -13.29
N ALA A 402 8.25 26.98 -13.64
CA ALA A 402 8.78 26.93 -15.01
C ALA A 402 7.72 26.48 -16.02
N VAL A 403 6.89 25.51 -15.69
CA VAL A 403 5.73 25.10 -16.52
C VAL A 403 4.76 26.26 -16.71
N MET A 404 4.47 27.03 -15.66
CA MET A 404 3.61 28.21 -15.76
C MET A 404 4.15 29.27 -16.73
N GLN A 405 5.47 29.50 -16.72
CA GLN A 405 6.09 30.44 -17.65
C GLN A 405 5.89 30.01 -19.11
N ASN A 406 5.96 28.70 -19.37
CA ASN A 406 5.67 28.15 -20.70
C ASN A 406 4.21 28.39 -21.09
N TRP A 407 3.25 28.15 -20.20
CA TRP A 407 1.83 28.42 -20.46
C TRP A 407 1.56 29.92 -20.70
N GLN A 408 2.15 30.79 -19.91
CA GLN A 408 2.00 32.24 -20.10
C GLN A 408 2.58 32.70 -21.43
N SER A 409 3.69 32.10 -21.85
CA SER A 409 4.27 32.36 -23.18
C SER A 409 3.39 31.85 -24.32
N LEU A 410 2.74 30.70 -24.14
CA LEU A 410 1.92 30.08 -25.18
C LEU A 410 0.52 30.69 -25.30
N PHE A 411 -0.12 30.97 -24.17
CA PHE A 411 -1.54 31.38 -24.11
C PHE A 411 -1.75 32.87 -23.78
N GLY A 412 -0.72 33.56 -23.32
CA GLY A 412 -0.80 34.99 -22.97
C GLY A 412 -1.73 35.26 -21.79
N VAL A 413 -2.45 36.36 -21.88
CA VAL A 413 -3.32 36.86 -20.81
C VAL A 413 -4.62 36.08 -20.62
N SER A 414 -4.97 35.24 -21.58
CA SER A 414 -6.20 34.42 -21.49
C SER A 414 -6.06 33.22 -20.58
N PHE A 415 -4.85 32.97 -19.99
CA PHE A 415 -4.59 31.84 -19.17
C PHE A 415 -3.71 32.20 -17.96
N ASN A 416 -4.35 32.42 -16.83
CA ASN A 416 -3.74 32.84 -15.60
C ASN A 416 -3.65 31.66 -14.61
N ILE A 417 -2.43 31.24 -14.29
CA ILE A 417 -2.19 30.15 -13.31
C ILE A 417 -1.41 30.69 -12.12
N SER A 418 -1.85 30.36 -10.92
CA SER A 418 -1.12 30.54 -9.68
C SER A 418 -0.58 29.22 -9.16
N VAL A 419 0.49 29.25 -8.36
CA VAL A 419 1.05 28.07 -7.68
C VAL A 419 0.87 28.23 -6.19
N GLU A 420 0.33 27.19 -5.57
CA GLU A 420 0.27 27.04 -4.13
C GLU A 420 1.11 25.81 -3.73
N ALA A 421 2.23 26.05 -3.04
CA ALA A 421 3.13 25.01 -2.58
C ALA A 421 2.93 24.76 -1.09
N VAL A 422 2.69 23.50 -0.72
CA VAL A 422 2.40 23.06 0.64
C VAL A 422 3.24 21.84 1.02
N GLU A 423 3.29 21.49 2.29
CA GLU A 423 3.92 20.26 2.74
C GLU A 423 3.17 19.03 2.19
N SER A 424 3.89 17.92 1.93
CA SER A 424 3.33 16.72 1.29
C SER A 424 2.15 16.10 2.05
N THR A 425 2.10 16.23 3.37
CA THR A 425 0.98 15.76 4.21
C THR A 425 -0.26 16.63 4.03
N GLU A 426 -0.09 17.94 3.94
CA GLU A 426 -1.17 18.89 3.66
C GLU A 426 -1.71 18.69 2.24
N LEU A 427 -0.80 18.57 1.24
CA LEU A 427 -1.17 18.25 -0.14
C LEU A 427 -2.09 17.03 -0.22
N SER A 428 -1.69 15.93 0.44
CA SER A 428 -2.46 14.69 0.46
C SER A 428 -3.85 14.88 1.08
N THR A 429 -3.93 15.64 2.18
CA THR A 429 -5.18 15.92 2.88
C THR A 429 -6.12 16.75 2.01
N ARG A 430 -5.63 17.81 1.39
CA ARG A 430 -6.42 18.69 0.53
C ARG A 430 -6.93 17.96 -0.72
N ILE A 431 -6.07 17.13 -1.35
CA ILE A 431 -6.48 16.29 -2.48
C ILE A 431 -7.61 15.34 -2.07
N LYS A 432 -7.48 14.67 -0.94
CA LYS A 432 -8.51 13.74 -0.43
C LYS A 432 -9.84 14.45 -0.17
N ASN A 433 -9.79 15.69 0.30
CA ASN A 433 -10.99 16.50 0.57
C ASN A 433 -11.56 17.17 -0.69
N GLY A 434 -10.86 17.12 -1.85
CA GLY A 434 -11.25 17.83 -3.08
C GLY A 434 -10.96 19.34 -3.02
N GLU A 435 -10.08 19.79 -2.13
CA GLU A 435 -9.73 21.21 -1.89
C GLU A 435 -8.60 21.66 -2.83
N TYR A 436 -8.79 21.49 -4.14
CA TYR A 436 -7.85 21.87 -5.18
C TYR A 436 -8.56 22.04 -6.52
N GLN A 437 -7.95 22.76 -7.47
CA GLN A 437 -8.36 22.81 -8.87
C GLN A 437 -7.47 21.89 -9.72
N LEU A 438 -6.17 22.20 -9.80
CA LEU A 438 -5.16 21.30 -10.34
C LEU A 438 -4.23 20.87 -9.20
N ALA A 439 -3.74 19.64 -9.22
CA ALA A 439 -2.72 19.21 -8.27
C ALA A 439 -1.64 18.37 -8.96
N LEU A 440 -0.36 18.69 -8.68
CA LEU A 440 0.77 17.83 -9.04
C LEU A 440 1.09 16.96 -7.83
N CYS A 441 0.88 15.66 -7.95
CA CYS A 441 1.02 14.73 -6.84
C CYS A 441 1.51 13.36 -7.27
N ASN A 442 2.07 12.61 -6.30
CA ASN A 442 2.41 11.22 -6.47
C ASN A 442 1.18 10.34 -6.24
N LEU A 443 0.71 9.66 -7.29
CA LEU A 443 -0.33 8.64 -7.21
C LEU A 443 0.31 7.31 -6.82
N ARG A 444 -0.19 6.68 -5.75
CA ARG A 444 0.25 5.38 -5.28
C ARG A 444 -0.88 4.37 -5.31
N TYR A 445 -0.51 3.10 -5.44
CA TYR A 445 -1.43 1.99 -5.62
C TYR A 445 -1.07 0.87 -4.63
N PRO A 446 -1.70 0.85 -3.46
CA PRO A 446 -1.30 -0.01 -2.34
C PRO A 446 -1.46 -1.51 -2.62
N ASP A 447 -2.36 -1.90 -3.53
CA ASP A 447 -2.62 -3.29 -3.91
C ASP A 447 -1.86 -3.76 -5.15
N SER A 448 -1.08 -2.86 -5.76
CA SER A 448 -0.26 -3.13 -6.96
C SER A 448 -1.05 -3.68 -8.17
N SER A 449 -2.38 -3.57 -8.20
CA SER A 449 -3.25 -4.09 -9.26
C SER A 449 -3.52 -3.05 -10.34
N ALA A 450 -3.39 -3.43 -11.61
CA ALA A 450 -3.76 -2.60 -12.75
C ALA A 450 -5.27 -2.30 -12.78
N PHE A 451 -6.11 -3.24 -12.33
CA PHE A 451 -7.56 -3.01 -12.24
C PHE A 451 -7.89 -1.91 -11.23
N SER A 452 -7.34 -1.98 -10.02
CA SER A 452 -7.58 -0.98 -8.98
C SER A 452 -7.13 0.42 -9.40
N ALA A 453 -6.05 0.50 -10.19
CA ALA A 453 -5.54 1.77 -10.70
C ALA A 453 -6.57 2.52 -11.58
N VAL A 454 -7.37 1.80 -12.39
CA VAL A 454 -8.42 2.42 -13.20
C VAL A 454 -9.78 2.47 -12.48
N TYR A 455 -10.08 1.50 -11.62
CA TYR A 455 -11.33 1.46 -10.87
C TYR A 455 -11.52 2.70 -9.97
N ARG A 456 -10.46 3.21 -9.39
CA ARG A 456 -10.49 4.39 -8.49
C ARG A 456 -11.10 5.65 -9.10
N TYR A 457 -11.14 5.77 -10.42
CA TYR A 457 -11.69 6.94 -11.12
C TYR A 457 -13.17 6.79 -11.49
N THR A 458 -13.83 5.67 -11.14
CA THR A 458 -15.27 5.51 -11.40
C THR A 458 -16.10 6.43 -10.52
N SER A 459 -17.31 6.78 -11.00
CA SER A 459 -18.22 7.68 -10.27
C SER A 459 -18.67 7.13 -8.90
N PHE A 460 -18.67 5.81 -8.75
CA PHE A 460 -19.06 5.11 -7.53
C PHE A 460 -17.89 4.74 -6.61
N SER A 461 -16.64 5.03 -7.01
CA SER A 461 -15.48 4.82 -6.15
C SER A 461 -15.37 5.93 -5.10
N ARG A 462 -15.19 5.53 -3.84
CA ARG A 462 -14.92 6.46 -2.74
C ARG A 462 -13.51 7.09 -2.83
N ASP A 463 -12.60 6.44 -3.60
CA ASP A 463 -11.22 6.93 -3.83
C ASP A 463 -11.12 7.79 -5.09
N ASN A 464 -12.26 8.22 -5.65
CA ASN A 464 -12.30 9.09 -6.81
C ASN A 464 -11.93 10.54 -6.43
N ILE A 465 -10.62 10.74 -6.22
CA ILE A 465 -10.07 12.05 -5.82
C ILE A 465 -10.25 13.13 -6.90
N VAL A 466 -10.36 12.75 -8.18
CA VAL A 466 -10.54 13.68 -9.29
C VAL A 466 -12.01 14.08 -9.53
N GLY A 467 -12.94 13.39 -8.89
CA GLY A 467 -14.37 13.66 -9.01
C GLY A 467 -14.95 13.40 -10.39
N LEU A 468 -14.36 12.49 -11.16
CA LEU A 468 -14.89 12.09 -12.46
C LEU A 468 -16.26 11.43 -12.29
N ASP A 469 -17.30 12.00 -12.92
CA ASP A 469 -18.65 11.44 -12.96
C ASP A 469 -19.08 11.30 -14.42
N GLN A 470 -18.69 10.20 -15.04
CA GLN A 470 -18.91 9.93 -16.46
C GLN A 470 -19.36 8.49 -16.70
N ARG A 471 -20.63 8.33 -17.03
CA ARG A 471 -21.22 7.02 -17.33
C ARG A 471 -20.45 6.22 -18.41
N GLN A 472 -19.83 6.93 -19.37
CA GLN A 472 -19.03 6.27 -20.41
C GLN A 472 -17.81 5.58 -19.78
N TYR A 473 -17.10 6.25 -18.87
CA TYR A 473 -15.98 5.66 -18.15
C TYR A 473 -16.40 4.47 -17.29
N ASP A 474 -17.48 4.63 -16.53
CA ASP A 474 -18.02 3.54 -15.70
C ASP A 474 -18.38 2.31 -16.53
N ASN A 475 -18.91 2.51 -17.73
CA ASN A 475 -19.22 1.40 -18.62
C ASN A 475 -17.97 0.70 -19.17
N ILE A 476 -16.86 1.43 -19.38
CA ILE A 476 -15.57 0.83 -19.75
C ILE A 476 -15.07 -0.05 -18.61
N VAL A 477 -15.07 0.47 -17.38
CA VAL A 477 -14.64 -0.32 -16.21
C VAL A 477 -15.53 -1.54 -15.97
N LYS A 478 -16.85 -1.43 -16.23
CA LYS A 478 -17.76 -2.60 -16.19
C LYS A 478 -17.41 -3.67 -17.22
N LYS A 479 -16.85 -3.33 -18.40
CA LYS A 479 -16.37 -4.34 -19.36
C LYS A 479 -15.20 -5.16 -18.78
N ILE A 480 -14.32 -4.54 -17.96
CA ILE A 480 -13.23 -5.27 -17.29
C ILE A 480 -13.82 -6.37 -16.40
N LYS A 481 -14.87 -6.03 -15.64
CA LYS A 481 -15.58 -7.00 -14.78
C LYS A 481 -16.30 -8.10 -15.57
N ALA A 482 -16.76 -7.79 -16.77
CA ALA A 482 -17.45 -8.74 -17.63
C ALA A 482 -16.51 -9.62 -18.49
N SER A 483 -15.21 -9.35 -18.45
CA SER A 483 -14.20 -10.05 -19.25
C SER A 483 -14.10 -11.52 -18.84
N GLN A 484 -14.05 -12.42 -19.83
CA GLN A 484 -13.93 -13.85 -19.62
C GLN A 484 -12.49 -14.36 -19.88
N THR A 485 -11.67 -13.53 -20.49
CA THR A 485 -10.29 -13.86 -20.83
C THR A 485 -9.34 -12.76 -20.38
N GLU A 486 -8.09 -13.14 -20.10
CA GLU A 486 -7.01 -12.21 -19.78
C GLU A 486 -6.85 -11.11 -20.83
N ARG A 487 -6.93 -11.48 -22.11
CA ARG A 487 -6.83 -10.52 -23.22
C ARG A 487 -7.94 -9.48 -23.18
N GLU A 488 -9.19 -9.89 -22.99
CA GLU A 488 -10.32 -8.95 -22.88
C GLU A 488 -10.15 -8.00 -21.70
N SER A 489 -9.67 -8.51 -20.56
CA SER A 489 -9.39 -7.67 -19.38
C SER A 489 -8.31 -6.62 -19.68
N ILE A 490 -7.20 -7.01 -20.31
CA ILE A 490 -6.12 -6.09 -20.69
C ILE A 490 -6.61 -5.02 -21.66
N GLU A 491 -7.34 -5.43 -22.72
CA GLU A 491 -7.91 -4.50 -23.71
C GLU A 491 -8.87 -3.50 -23.05
N ALA A 492 -9.70 -3.93 -22.11
CA ALA A 492 -10.64 -3.06 -21.41
C ALA A 492 -9.93 -2.12 -20.39
N ILE A 493 -8.89 -2.59 -19.69
CA ILE A 493 -8.05 -1.73 -18.83
C ILE A 493 -7.35 -0.67 -19.67
N GLN A 494 -6.81 -1.05 -20.84
CA GLN A 494 -6.17 -0.12 -21.76
C GLN A 494 -7.14 0.90 -22.34
N GLU A 495 -8.40 0.51 -22.63
CA GLU A 495 -9.49 1.43 -23.01
C GLU A 495 -9.77 2.44 -21.88
N ALA A 496 -9.77 2.01 -20.63
CA ALA A 496 -9.96 2.89 -19.47
C ALA A 496 -8.82 3.91 -19.33
N GLU A 497 -7.56 3.49 -19.48
CA GLU A 497 -6.42 4.42 -19.50
C GLU A 497 -6.51 5.44 -20.63
N ALA A 498 -6.82 4.95 -21.86
CA ALA A 498 -7.00 5.82 -23.03
C ALA A 498 -8.07 6.88 -22.80
N TYR A 499 -9.16 6.52 -22.12
CA TYR A 499 -10.22 7.47 -21.76
C TYR A 499 -9.70 8.53 -20.78
N LEU A 500 -9.04 8.15 -19.69
CA LEU A 500 -8.50 9.08 -18.70
C LEU A 500 -7.52 10.08 -19.32
N ILE A 501 -6.65 9.63 -20.23
CA ILE A 501 -5.69 10.46 -20.94
C ILE A 501 -6.41 11.38 -21.94
N SER A 502 -7.27 10.83 -22.82
CA SER A 502 -7.94 11.60 -23.88
C SER A 502 -8.93 12.62 -23.34
N CYS A 503 -9.52 12.38 -22.17
CA CYS A 503 -10.40 13.31 -21.47
C CYS A 503 -9.64 14.23 -20.51
N ALA A 504 -8.31 14.15 -20.49
CA ALA A 504 -7.45 14.93 -19.61
C ALA A 504 -7.95 14.92 -18.15
N VAL A 505 -8.17 13.73 -17.62
CA VAL A 505 -8.52 13.54 -16.21
C VAL A 505 -7.25 13.47 -15.37
N VAL A 506 -6.23 12.81 -15.92
CA VAL A 506 -4.90 12.67 -15.36
C VAL A 506 -3.87 12.89 -16.46
N VAL A 507 -2.81 13.65 -16.18
CA VAL A 507 -1.64 13.80 -17.04
C VAL A 507 -0.46 13.08 -16.39
N PRO A 508 -0.13 11.87 -16.83
CA PRO A 508 1.03 11.16 -16.37
C PRO A 508 2.31 11.92 -16.70
N VAL A 509 3.21 12.07 -15.72
CA VAL A 509 4.48 12.81 -15.90
C VAL A 509 5.65 11.85 -15.87
N CYS A 510 5.96 11.28 -14.73
CA CYS A 510 7.06 10.34 -14.57
C CYS A 510 6.71 9.23 -13.59
N GLU A 511 7.31 8.06 -13.84
CA GLU A 511 7.20 6.93 -12.90
C GLU A 511 8.03 7.23 -11.66
N THR A 512 7.48 6.88 -10.50
CA THR A 512 8.15 7.09 -9.23
C THR A 512 8.46 5.77 -8.55
N ASP A 513 9.70 5.66 -8.05
CA ASP A 513 10.16 4.49 -7.34
C ASP A 513 9.98 4.66 -5.83
N VAL A 514 9.70 3.54 -5.17
CA VAL A 514 10.01 3.35 -3.76
C VAL A 514 11.40 2.72 -3.69
N TYR A 515 12.29 3.30 -2.94
CA TYR A 515 13.64 2.77 -2.75
C TYR A 515 13.75 2.16 -1.35
N ILE A 516 14.35 0.96 -1.28
CA ILE A 516 14.69 0.32 -0.02
C ILE A 516 16.20 0.16 0.07
N GLY A 517 16.77 0.70 1.14
CA GLY A 517 18.16 0.47 1.50
C GLY A 517 18.29 -0.69 2.47
N LEU A 518 19.19 -1.64 2.17
CA LEU A 518 19.54 -2.74 3.05
C LEU A 518 20.97 -2.56 3.55
N ALA A 519 21.16 -2.64 4.85
CA ALA A 519 22.47 -2.55 5.46
C ALA A 519 23.35 -3.75 5.07
N LYS A 520 24.66 -3.57 5.23
CA LYS A 520 25.63 -4.63 4.90
C LYS A 520 25.35 -5.92 5.64
N GLY A 521 25.31 -7.02 4.89
CA GLY A 521 25.12 -8.38 5.42
C GLY A 521 23.66 -8.76 5.65
N VAL A 522 22.70 -7.87 5.41
CA VAL A 522 21.26 -8.18 5.50
C VAL A 522 20.80 -8.94 4.27
N GLN A 523 20.09 -10.03 4.47
CA GLN A 523 19.55 -10.92 3.45
C GLN A 523 18.21 -11.50 3.90
N GLY A 524 17.40 -12.03 2.97
CA GLY A 524 16.17 -12.77 3.28
C GLY A 524 14.99 -11.92 3.73
N ILE A 525 15.04 -10.57 3.56
CA ILE A 525 13.85 -9.74 3.62
C ILE A 525 13.14 -9.90 2.29
N ILE A 526 11.85 -10.25 2.33
CA ILE A 526 10.99 -10.37 1.16
C ILE A 526 10.14 -9.10 1.07
N PHE A 527 9.81 -8.67 -0.13
CA PHE A 527 9.09 -7.43 -0.37
C PHE A 527 7.78 -7.70 -1.11
N SER A 528 6.76 -6.89 -0.81
CA SER A 528 5.59 -6.83 -1.68
C SER A 528 5.97 -6.36 -3.09
N PRO A 529 5.17 -6.63 -4.12
CA PRO A 529 5.44 -6.13 -5.47
C PRO A 529 5.61 -4.61 -5.55
N ALA A 530 4.92 -3.84 -4.71
CA ALA A 530 5.05 -2.38 -4.61
C ALA A 530 6.30 -1.94 -3.82
N GLY A 531 7.00 -2.86 -3.16
CA GLY A 531 8.19 -2.58 -2.37
C GLY A 531 7.95 -1.87 -1.03
N ASP A 532 6.73 -1.56 -0.68
CA ASP A 532 6.37 -0.80 0.52
C ASP A 532 6.08 -1.67 1.75
N THR A 533 5.94 -2.97 1.55
CA THR A 533 5.76 -3.95 2.63
C THR A 533 6.93 -4.92 2.68
N MET A 534 7.51 -5.08 3.88
CA MET A 534 8.67 -5.91 4.17
C MET A 534 8.28 -7.08 5.06
N TYR A 535 8.60 -8.30 4.63
CA TYR A 535 8.39 -9.54 5.38
C TYR A 535 9.72 -10.03 5.92
N PHE A 536 9.85 -10.13 7.23
CA PHE A 536 11.12 -10.40 7.92
C PHE A 536 11.30 -11.86 8.32
N ARG A 537 10.35 -12.76 8.04
CA ARG A 537 10.37 -14.16 8.46
C ARG A 537 11.71 -14.86 8.20
N TYR A 538 12.31 -14.64 7.02
CA TYR A 538 13.56 -15.26 6.60
C TYR A 538 14.78 -14.35 6.75
N ALA A 539 14.62 -13.17 7.30
CA ALA A 539 15.65 -12.15 7.34
C ALA A 539 16.80 -12.54 8.28
N VAL A 540 18.03 -12.34 7.81
CA VAL A 540 19.25 -12.57 8.58
C VAL A 540 20.23 -11.43 8.35
N LYS A 541 21.07 -11.15 9.36
CA LYS A 541 22.24 -10.26 9.27
C LYS A 541 23.48 -11.06 9.55
N LYS A 542 24.31 -11.26 8.54
CA LYS A 542 25.61 -11.96 8.62
C LYS A 542 26.73 -11.07 9.14
#